data_e169dfaec84b7c36ea1e949242acfd73
#
_entry.id   e169dfaec84b7c36ea1e949242acfd73
#
_cell.length_a   1.000
_cell.length_b   1.000
_cell.length_c   1.000
_cell.angle_alpha   90.00
_cell.angle_beta   90.00
_cell.angle_gamma   90.00
#
_symmetry.space_group_name_H-M   'P 1'
#
loop_
_entity.id
_entity.type
_entity.pdbx_description
1 polymer ?
#
loop_
_entity_poly.entity_id
_entity_poly.type
_entity_poly.pdbx_seq_one_letter_code
_entity_poly.pdbx_strand_id
1 'polypeptide(L)'
;MQNLSPAFTANLNLAEQRNDQMDSLYSEINQRQQNVLEVLGSDLLILPAEIPRSEISRFLQGSDFFYLTGFPEHGAVLVMDPTDDNGAVHLFVRENTEKEQVWDGFTMGVETTAEVCPANEVHPIGELEGFLENRMKDRRLHYRSVRDHPCGKQINQAIKQQGAEIANESEVFDAVIEMRMVKSPLELDLIRKAVRITGEAHHACMRKGTHHRMEYQFEAEFEYYCKMRGVLHFAFGHIVAAGNHATCQHYIENGGPVGNNDLVLLDAGAIWKGYCADLTRTFPASGKFSAVQRDLYEVVLASQKAGVEKVAPGVCMIDIHNHSAAVLIDGLKELGLMKGDTAEIIESATYKDIWPGALCHSLGIDVHDVLLPGYHKGDRPLKPGMVITVEPGFYSQAFDRDIPEEYREIGIRIEDDILVTEDGYENMSADTVKEAADVEAMVQSGQ
;
A
#
# COMPACT_ATOMS: atom_id res chain seq x y z
N MET A 1 30.83 10.23 -5.15
CA MET A 1 30.07 8.97 -4.88
C MET A 1 30.42 8.25 -3.58
N GLN A 2 31.39 8.72 -2.76
CA GLN A 2 31.77 8.05 -1.50
C GLN A 2 30.97 8.48 -0.26
N ASN A 3 30.07 9.45 -0.37
CA ASN A 3 29.45 10.14 0.78
C ASN A 3 27.91 10.12 0.80
N LEU A 4 27.27 9.17 0.11
CA LEU A 4 25.80 9.03 0.17
C LEU A 4 25.37 8.33 1.46
N SER A 5 24.22 8.71 2.03
CA SER A 5 23.72 8.09 3.26
C SER A 5 23.57 6.57 3.10
N PRO A 6 23.82 5.79 4.17
CA PRO A 6 23.62 4.33 4.11
C PRO A 6 22.21 3.92 3.68
N ALA A 7 21.19 4.70 4.04
CA ALA A 7 19.79 4.46 3.60
C ALA A 7 19.63 4.72 2.10
N PHE A 8 20.27 5.74 1.57
CA PHE A 8 20.28 6.02 0.13
C PHE A 8 21.16 5.02 -0.62
N THR A 9 22.32 4.65 -0.06
CA THR A 9 23.23 3.65 -0.63
C THR A 9 22.62 2.24 -0.62
N ALA A 10 21.84 1.87 0.40
CA ALA A 10 21.09 0.60 0.42
C ALA A 10 20.01 0.57 -0.67
N ASN A 11 19.38 1.70 -0.94
CA ASN A 11 18.44 1.84 -2.07
C ASN A 11 19.15 1.98 -3.42
N LEU A 12 20.43 2.38 -3.43
CA LEU A 12 21.27 2.60 -4.60
C LEU A 12 22.27 1.46 -4.89
N ASN A 13 22.46 0.47 -4.04
CA ASN A 13 23.48 -0.58 -4.16
C ASN A 13 23.26 -1.64 -5.26
N LEU A 14 22.67 -1.22 -6.35
CA LEU A 14 22.65 -1.92 -7.63
C LEU A 14 23.45 -1.11 -8.66
N ALA A 15 24.72 -0.90 -8.43
CA ALA A 15 25.54 0.10 -9.12
C ALA A 15 25.77 -0.14 -10.63
N GLU A 16 25.44 -1.31 -11.18
CA GLU A 16 25.61 -1.62 -12.60
C GLU A 16 24.29 -1.67 -13.39
N GLN A 17 23.13 -1.75 -12.71
CA GLN A 17 21.80 -1.59 -13.33
C GLN A 17 21.23 -0.16 -13.13
N ARG A 18 22.06 0.76 -12.65
CA ARG A 18 21.69 2.06 -12.08
C ARG A 18 21.23 3.10 -13.09
N ASN A 19 21.91 3.21 -14.23
CA ASN A 19 21.68 4.37 -15.10
C ASN A 19 20.30 4.33 -15.74
N ASP A 20 19.90 3.22 -16.36
CA ASP A 20 18.66 3.16 -17.15
C ASP A 20 17.38 3.27 -16.29
N GLN A 21 17.35 2.62 -15.09
CA GLN A 21 16.17 2.69 -14.21
C GLN A 21 16.03 4.02 -13.47
N MET A 22 17.14 4.66 -13.10
CA MET A 22 17.13 5.99 -12.47
C MET A 22 16.75 7.07 -13.47
N ASP A 23 17.30 7.03 -14.68
CA ASP A 23 16.94 7.95 -15.76
C ASP A 23 15.46 7.81 -16.13
N SER A 24 14.93 6.58 -16.12
CA SER A 24 13.51 6.30 -16.33
C SER A 24 12.65 6.88 -15.22
N LEU A 25 13.02 6.69 -13.95
CA LEU A 25 12.28 7.24 -12.80
C LEU A 25 12.27 8.77 -12.83
N TYR A 26 13.39 9.40 -13.10
CA TYR A 26 13.46 10.86 -13.18
C TYR A 26 12.65 11.41 -14.35
N SER A 27 12.66 10.72 -15.49
CA SER A 27 11.81 11.07 -16.63
C SER A 27 10.32 11.01 -16.26
N GLU A 28 9.89 9.98 -15.55
CA GLU A 28 8.50 9.87 -15.09
C GLU A 28 8.14 10.96 -14.08
N ILE A 29 9.00 11.22 -13.08
CA ILE A 29 8.75 12.28 -12.09
C ILE A 29 8.66 13.65 -12.80
N ASN A 30 9.55 13.96 -13.74
CA ASN A 30 9.45 15.16 -14.53
C ASN A 30 8.12 15.26 -15.27
N GLN A 31 7.64 14.17 -15.88
CA GLN A 31 6.33 14.16 -16.55
C GLN A 31 5.17 14.39 -15.56
N ARG A 32 5.22 13.79 -14.38
CA ARG A 32 4.23 14.01 -13.31
C ARG A 32 4.21 15.48 -12.87
N GLN A 33 5.38 16.08 -12.70
CA GLN A 33 5.52 17.51 -12.38
C GLN A 33 4.95 18.39 -13.49
N GLN A 34 5.22 18.10 -14.76
CA GLN A 34 4.65 18.86 -15.88
C GLN A 34 3.12 18.79 -15.89
N ASN A 35 2.55 17.61 -15.69
CA ASN A 35 1.10 17.44 -15.59
C ASN A 35 0.50 18.27 -14.43
N VAL A 36 1.18 18.34 -13.29
CA VAL A 36 0.77 19.19 -12.16
C VAL A 36 0.87 20.68 -12.52
N LEU A 37 1.96 21.10 -13.16
CA LEU A 37 2.16 22.50 -13.58
C LEU A 37 1.07 22.97 -14.58
N GLU A 38 0.64 22.11 -15.48
CA GLU A 38 -0.47 22.40 -16.40
C GLU A 38 -1.77 22.68 -15.66
N VAL A 39 -2.07 21.90 -14.62
CA VAL A 39 -3.28 22.09 -13.79
C VAL A 39 -3.16 23.31 -12.89
N LEU A 40 -1.97 23.61 -12.38
CA LEU A 40 -1.70 24.79 -11.54
C LEU A 40 -2.00 26.11 -12.27
N GLY A 41 -1.70 26.21 -13.57
CA GLY A 41 -1.88 27.44 -14.32
C GLY A 41 -1.05 28.60 -13.78
N SER A 42 -1.63 29.45 -12.92
CA SER A 42 -0.93 30.53 -12.20
C SER A 42 -0.93 30.34 -10.68
N ASP A 43 -1.53 29.27 -10.20
CA ASP A 43 -1.61 28.97 -8.78
C ASP A 43 -0.27 28.44 -8.23
N LEU A 44 -0.15 28.32 -6.93
CA LEU A 44 1.08 27.89 -6.25
C LEU A 44 0.80 26.57 -5.50
N LEU A 45 1.63 25.55 -5.69
CA LEU A 45 1.64 24.35 -4.86
C LEU A 45 2.75 24.45 -3.82
N ILE A 46 2.38 24.17 -2.56
CA ILE A 46 3.33 23.99 -1.46
C ILE A 46 3.04 22.63 -0.82
N LEU A 47 3.98 21.71 -0.93
CA LEU A 47 3.85 20.36 -0.41
C LEU A 47 5.03 20.01 0.50
N PRO A 48 4.85 20.06 1.84
CA PRO A 48 5.85 19.61 2.78
C PRO A 48 6.04 18.09 2.74
N ALA A 49 7.26 17.63 2.94
CA ALA A 49 7.60 16.24 3.19
C ALA A 49 6.99 15.77 4.51
N GLU A 50 6.82 14.47 4.67
CA GLU A 50 6.44 13.89 5.97
C GLU A 50 7.57 14.06 7.00
N ILE A 51 7.25 13.87 8.27
CA ILE A 51 8.21 13.90 9.37
C ILE A 51 8.33 12.53 10.05
N PRO A 52 9.49 12.19 10.64
CA PRO A 52 9.64 10.95 11.38
C PRO A 52 8.67 10.87 12.57
N ARG A 53 8.06 9.72 12.80
CA ARG A 53 7.19 9.47 13.98
C ARG A 53 7.94 9.60 15.30
N SER A 54 9.23 9.33 15.31
CA SER A 54 10.16 9.57 16.43
C SER A 54 11.59 9.72 15.88
N GLU A 55 12.49 10.31 16.67
CA GLU A 55 13.90 10.55 16.29
C GLU A 55 14.67 9.27 15.91
N ILE A 56 14.24 8.11 16.40
CA ILE A 56 14.89 6.81 16.17
C ILE A 56 14.05 5.84 15.32
N SER A 57 12.92 6.29 14.76
CA SER A 57 12.12 5.47 13.84
C SER A 57 12.67 5.56 12.42
N ARG A 58 12.57 4.45 11.67
CA ARG A 58 12.81 4.53 10.23
C ARG A 58 11.78 5.45 9.60
N PHE A 59 12.26 6.33 8.77
CA PHE A 59 11.42 7.29 8.06
C PHE A 59 10.85 6.66 6.78
N LEU A 60 9.56 6.86 6.55
CA LEU A 60 8.87 6.60 5.30
C LEU A 60 8.27 7.91 4.83
N GLN A 61 8.54 8.28 3.58
CA GLN A 61 8.11 9.54 3.00
C GLN A 61 6.60 9.56 2.77
N GLY A 62 6.00 10.76 2.84
CA GLY A 62 4.63 11.01 2.42
C GLY A 62 4.41 10.74 0.94
N SER A 63 3.33 10.04 0.62
CA SER A 63 3.13 9.41 -0.69
C SER A 63 3.06 10.42 -1.84
N ASP A 64 2.30 11.51 -1.71
CA ASP A 64 2.21 12.55 -2.76
C ASP A 64 3.55 13.27 -2.96
N PHE A 65 4.27 13.55 -1.85
CA PHE A 65 5.58 14.17 -1.90
C PHE A 65 6.59 13.25 -2.60
N PHE A 66 6.61 11.96 -2.21
CA PHE A 66 7.47 10.97 -2.85
C PHE A 66 7.15 10.80 -4.35
N TYR A 67 5.86 10.75 -4.70
CA TYR A 67 5.39 10.61 -6.07
C TYR A 67 5.86 11.72 -6.99
N LEU A 68 5.92 12.96 -6.45
CA LEU A 68 6.29 14.16 -7.22
C LEU A 68 7.79 14.50 -7.15
N THR A 69 8.56 13.90 -6.23
CA THR A 69 9.97 14.27 -6.04
C THR A 69 10.95 13.11 -6.08
N GLY A 70 10.52 11.90 -5.70
CA GLY A 70 11.41 10.78 -5.44
C GLY A 70 12.35 11.01 -4.26
N PHE A 71 12.22 12.13 -3.52
CA PHE A 71 13.12 12.52 -2.45
C PHE A 71 12.81 11.76 -1.15
N PRO A 72 13.78 10.98 -0.60
CA PRO A 72 13.50 10.05 0.49
C PRO A 72 13.67 10.64 1.90
N GLU A 73 14.16 11.88 2.06
CA GLU A 73 14.47 12.45 3.36
C GLU A 73 13.34 13.36 3.88
N HIS A 74 13.22 13.46 5.20
CA HIS A 74 12.23 14.30 5.87
C HIS A 74 12.64 15.78 5.95
N GLY A 75 11.67 16.63 6.32
CA GLY A 75 11.92 18.04 6.60
C GLY A 75 12.16 18.89 5.35
N ALA A 76 11.83 18.37 4.17
CA ALA A 76 11.88 19.09 2.91
C ALA A 76 10.54 19.75 2.57
N VAL A 77 10.53 20.66 1.60
CA VAL A 77 9.31 21.29 1.05
C VAL A 77 9.46 21.39 -0.46
N LEU A 78 8.49 20.84 -1.18
CA LEU A 78 8.33 21.07 -2.61
C LEU A 78 7.48 22.33 -2.82
N VAL A 79 7.96 23.25 -3.65
CA VAL A 79 7.19 24.39 -4.14
C VAL A 79 7.15 24.32 -5.67
N MET A 80 5.95 24.36 -6.24
CA MET A 80 5.78 24.45 -7.69
C MET A 80 5.11 25.78 -8.04
N ASP A 81 5.83 26.59 -8.81
CA ASP A 81 5.47 27.95 -9.22
C ASP A 81 5.56 28.10 -10.75
N PRO A 82 4.47 27.89 -11.48
CA PRO A 82 4.48 28.02 -12.96
C PRO A 82 4.85 29.40 -13.47
N THR A 83 4.86 30.41 -12.60
CA THR A 83 5.16 31.81 -12.98
C THR A 83 6.62 32.20 -12.75
N ASP A 84 7.46 31.28 -12.25
CA ASP A 84 8.89 31.55 -12.05
C ASP A 84 9.66 31.30 -13.33
N ASP A 85 10.24 32.37 -13.90
CA ASP A 85 11.03 32.33 -15.14
C ASP A 85 12.35 31.53 -15.00
N ASN A 86 12.85 31.32 -13.77
CA ASN A 86 14.08 30.56 -13.51
C ASN A 86 13.84 29.05 -13.42
N GLY A 87 12.57 28.63 -13.34
CA GLY A 87 12.18 27.24 -13.23
C GLY A 87 10.98 27.08 -12.30
N ALA A 88 10.08 26.16 -12.65
CA ALA A 88 8.80 26.05 -11.98
C ALA A 88 8.80 25.10 -10.77
N VAL A 89 9.85 24.29 -10.58
CA VAL A 89 9.92 23.25 -9.54
C VAL A 89 11.11 23.51 -8.61
N HIS A 90 10.82 23.85 -7.37
CA HIS A 90 11.80 24.16 -6.34
C HIS A 90 11.70 23.16 -5.19
N LEU A 91 12.84 22.57 -4.81
CA LEU A 91 12.92 21.65 -3.68
C LEU A 91 13.79 22.25 -2.58
N PHE A 92 13.19 22.50 -1.43
CA PHE A 92 13.86 22.99 -0.23
C PHE A 92 14.24 21.83 0.65
N VAL A 93 15.54 21.68 0.96
CA VAL A 93 16.06 20.53 1.70
C VAL A 93 16.89 20.95 2.90
N ARG A 94 17.05 20.06 3.87
CA ARG A 94 17.93 20.28 5.02
C ARG A 94 19.37 20.39 4.56
N GLU A 95 20.14 21.26 5.23
CA GLU A 95 21.56 21.32 5.06
C GLU A 95 22.24 20.14 5.77
N ASN A 96 23.38 19.72 5.23
CA ASN A 96 24.17 18.64 5.84
C ASN A 96 25.20 19.23 6.80
N THR A 97 24.78 19.60 8.02
CA THR A 97 25.68 20.18 9.03
C THR A 97 26.44 19.10 9.80
N GLU A 98 27.63 19.45 10.34
CA GLU A 98 28.43 18.53 11.18
C GLU A 98 27.62 18.01 12.38
N LYS A 99 26.75 18.83 12.95
CA LYS A 99 25.87 18.45 14.06
C LYS A 99 24.87 17.39 13.63
N GLU A 100 24.19 17.59 12.50
CA GLU A 100 23.20 16.63 11.95
C GLU A 100 23.88 15.32 11.57
N GLN A 101 25.10 15.36 11.01
CA GLN A 101 25.85 14.15 10.69
C GLN A 101 26.15 13.29 11.92
N VAL A 102 26.37 13.90 13.08
CA VAL A 102 26.63 13.17 14.34
C VAL A 102 25.37 12.50 14.87
N TRP A 103 24.18 13.14 14.71
CA TRP A 103 22.93 12.65 15.29
C TRP A 103 22.10 11.80 14.33
N ASP A 104 21.96 12.25 13.08
CA ASP A 104 21.05 11.65 12.10
C ASP A 104 21.79 10.89 10.99
N GLY A 105 23.12 11.02 10.96
CA GLY A 105 23.94 10.50 9.89
C GLY A 105 24.03 11.45 8.70
N PHE A 106 24.45 10.92 7.56
CA PHE A 106 24.66 11.72 6.35
C PHE A 106 23.31 12.03 5.68
N THR A 107 23.02 13.30 5.42
CA THR A 107 21.92 13.77 4.57
C THR A 107 22.47 14.18 3.20
N MET A 108 21.63 14.18 2.17
CA MET A 108 22.03 14.55 0.81
C MET A 108 22.44 16.03 0.71
N GLY A 109 21.78 16.90 1.45
CA GLY A 109 21.99 18.34 1.33
C GLY A 109 21.62 18.86 -0.07
N VAL A 110 21.94 20.13 -0.33
CA VAL A 110 21.54 20.80 -1.58
C VAL A 110 22.27 20.22 -2.80
N GLU A 111 23.60 20.08 -2.75
CA GLU A 111 24.40 19.67 -3.91
C GLU A 111 24.03 18.27 -4.41
N THR A 112 24.01 17.29 -3.50
CA THR A 112 23.68 15.90 -3.87
C THR A 112 22.22 15.80 -4.34
N THR A 113 21.30 16.51 -3.69
CA THR A 113 19.89 16.50 -4.09
C THR A 113 19.72 17.06 -5.51
N ALA A 114 20.42 18.15 -5.85
CA ALA A 114 20.38 18.74 -7.19
C ALA A 114 20.90 17.78 -8.29
N GLU A 115 21.82 16.86 -7.93
CA GLU A 115 22.33 15.85 -8.87
C GLU A 115 21.36 14.66 -9.08
N VAL A 116 20.50 14.36 -8.07
CA VAL A 116 19.76 13.10 -8.05
C VAL A 116 18.24 13.25 -7.95
N CYS A 117 17.70 14.45 -7.83
CA CYS A 117 16.26 14.70 -7.79
C CYS A 117 15.82 15.61 -8.94
N PRO A 118 14.72 15.30 -9.60
CA PRO A 118 14.20 16.11 -10.69
C PRO A 118 13.50 17.35 -10.13
N ALA A 119 14.26 18.41 -9.91
CA ALA A 119 13.79 19.75 -9.58
C ALA A 119 14.56 20.76 -10.44
N ASN A 120 13.95 21.89 -10.78
CA ASN A 120 14.66 22.95 -11.51
C ASN A 120 15.72 23.58 -10.63
N GLU A 121 15.38 23.84 -9.37
CA GLU A 121 16.29 24.40 -8.38
C GLU A 121 16.14 23.69 -7.03
N VAL A 122 17.27 23.50 -6.33
CA VAL A 122 17.32 22.96 -4.98
C VAL A 122 17.92 24.00 -4.04
N HIS A 123 17.26 24.26 -2.94
CA HIS A 123 17.59 25.32 -2.00
C HIS A 123 17.81 24.79 -0.59
N PRO A 124 18.62 25.46 0.25
CA PRO A 124 18.61 25.24 1.68
C PRO A 124 17.23 25.54 2.26
N ILE A 125 16.75 24.71 3.19
CA ILE A 125 15.43 24.90 3.81
C ILE A 125 15.27 26.24 4.51
N GLY A 126 16.37 26.83 4.98
CA GLY A 126 16.39 28.15 5.61
C GLY A 126 16.00 29.31 4.69
N GLU A 127 16.06 29.11 3.37
CA GLU A 127 15.68 30.11 2.36
C GLU A 127 14.19 30.12 2.04
N LEU A 128 13.43 29.11 2.50
CA LEU A 128 12.02 28.94 2.18
C LEU A 128 11.17 30.18 2.51
N GLU A 129 11.37 30.77 3.69
CA GLU A 129 10.57 31.94 4.13
C GLU A 129 10.77 33.11 3.17
N GLY A 130 12.02 33.47 2.87
CA GLY A 130 12.35 34.54 1.92
C GLY A 130 11.87 34.24 0.50
N PHE A 131 11.93 32.97 0.06
CA PHE A 131 11.42 32.56 -1.23
C PHE A 131 9.90 32.73 -1.35
N LEU A 132 9.15 32.42 -0.29
CA LEU A 132 7.70 32.54 -0.26
C LEU A 132 7.23 34.00 -0.10
N GLU A 133 8.12 34.93 0.32
CA GLU A 133 7.79 36.35 0.40
C GLU A 133 7.31 36.89 -0.96
N ASN A 134 6.15 37.56 -0.94
CA ASN A 134 5.49 38.14 -2.11
C ASN A 134 5.05 37.18 -3.24
N ARG A 135 5.29 35.86 -3.12
CA ARG A 135 4.89 34.87 -4.14
C ARG A 135 3.45 34.38 -3.96
N MET A 136 2.87 34.54 -2.78
CA MET A 136 1.51 34.10 -2.46
C MET A 136 0.45 35.18 -2.66
N LYS A 137 0.88 36.43 -2.81
CA LYS A 137 -0.04 37.58 -2.91
C LYS A 137 -0.91 37.46 -4.16
N ASP A 138 -2.24 37.60 -3.95
CA ASP A 138 -3.25 37.55 -5.00
C ASP A 138 -3.24 36.23 -5.80
N ARG A 139 -2.74 35.14 -5.19
CA ARG A 139 -2.71 33.80 -5.79
C ARG A 139 -3.49 32.80 -4.93
N ARG A 140 -4.08 31.81 -5.60
CA ARG A 140 -4.67 30.63 -4.95
C ARG A 140 -3.57 29.63 -4.62
N LEU A 141 -3.63 29.02 -3.44
CA LEU A 141 -2.64 28.07 -2.95
C LEU A 141 -3.21 26.67 -2.86
N HIS A 142 -2.49 25.70 -3.40
CA HIS A 142 -2.71 24.28 -3.15
C HIS A 142 -1.71 23.86 -2.06
N TYR A 143 -2.19 23.73 -0.83
CA TYR A 143 -1.35 23.47 0.35
C TYR A 143 -1.93 22.34 1.19
N ARG A 144 -1.14 21.32 1.42
CA ARG A 144 -1.47 20.25 2.37
C ARG A 144 -0.50 20.32 3.54
N SER A 145 -1.03 20.69 4.71
CA SER A 145 -0.22 20.81 5.94
C SER A 145 0.17 19.41 6.45
N VAL A 146 1.43 19.29 6.89
CA VAL A 146 1.92 18.14 7.65
C VAL A 146 2.02 18.55 9.12
N ARG A 147 1.43 17.76 10.03
CA ARG A 147 1.44 18.02 11.47
C ARG A 147 2.88 18.10 11.97
N ASP A 148 3.17 19.11 12.78
CA ASP A 148 4.47 19.32 13.43
C ASP A 148 5.67 19.49 12.46
N HIS A 149 5.42 19.71 11.17
CA HIS A 149 6.48 20.00 10.22
C HIS A 149 7.27 21.26 10.63
N PRO A 150 8.62 21.24 10.65
CA PRO A 150 9.43 22.36 11.11
C PRO A 150 9.08 23.70 10.44
N CYS A 151 8.82 23.69 9.14
CA CYS A 151 8.44 24.88 8.37
C CYS A 151 6.95 25.21 8.43
N GLY A 152 6.11 24.37 9.04
CA GLY A 152 4.65 24.55 9.03
C GLY A 152 4.20 25.89 9.62
N LYS A 153 4.84 26.36 10.69
CA LYS A 153 4.54 27.66 11.28
C LYS A 153 4.91 28.82 10.36
N GLN A 154 6.07 28.77 9.71
CA GLN A 154 6.55 29.77 8.76
C GLN A 154 5.62 29.85 7.55
N ILE A 155 5.28 28.70 6.95
CA ILE A 155 4.34 28.64 5.83
C ILE A 155 2.99 29.24 6.20
N ASN A 156 2.39 28.82 7.33
CA ASN A 156 1.10 29.33 7.78
C ASN A 156 1.14 30.83 8.11
N GLN A 157 2.26 31.33 8.65
CA GLN A 157 2.45 32.75 8.89
C GLN A 157 2.54 33.54 7.58
N ALA A 158 3.30 33.07 6.60
CA ALA A 158 3.41 33.69 5.28
C ALA A 158 2.04 33.73 4.56
N ILE A 159 1.27 32.64 4.60
CA ILE A 159 -0.10 32.57 4.05
C ILE A 159 -0.98 33.68 4.68
N LYS A 160 -0.95 33.80 6.00
CA LYS A 160 -1.75 34.78 6.72
C LYS A 160 -1.32 36.22 6.43
N GLN A 161 -0.01 36.48 6.38
CA GLN A 161 0.53 37.84 6.16
C GLN A 161 0.23 38.34 4.75
N GLN A 162 0.26 37.47 3.75
CA GLN A 162 0.00 37.81 2.37
C GLN A 162 -1.47 37.75 1.97
N GLY A 163 -2.34 37.26 2.88
CA GLY A 163 -3.77 37.12 2.63
C GLY A 163 -4.10 36.11 1.53
N ALA A 164 -3.25 35.10 1.36
CA ALA A 164 -3.40 34.11 0.32
C ALA A 164 -4.60 33.18 0.59
N GLU A 165 -5.32 32.80 -0.44
CA GLU A 165 -6.46 31.90 -0.38
C GLU A 165 -6.01 30.47 -0.57
N ILE A 166 -6.31 29.58 0.41
CA ILE A 166 -6.08 28.14 0.28
C ILE A 166 -7.26 27.52 -0.45
N ALA A 167 -7.00 26.74 -1.48
CA ALA A 167 -8.00 25.97 -2.21
C ALA A 167 -8.67 24.94 -1.28
N ASN A 168 -9.99 25.03 -1.09
CA ASN A 168 -10.78 24.08 -0.30
C ASN A 168 -10.92 22.74 -1.02
N GLU A 169 -11.17 22.78 -2.33
CA GLU A 169 -11.12 21.65 -3.26
C GLU A 169 -9.95 21.91 -4.19
N SER A 170 -9.11 20.90 -4.40
CA SER A 170 -7.86 21.08 -5.13
C SER A 170 -7.81 20.16 -6.33
N GLU A 171 -8.05 20.74 -7.49
CA GLU A 171 -7.90 20.06 -8.78
C GLU A 171 -6.48 19.51 -8.97
N VAL A 172 -5.49 20.13 -8.33
CA VAL A 172 -4.09 19.69 -8.33
C VAL A 172 -3.94 18.35 -7.60
N PHE A 173 -4.54 18.22 -6.40
CA PHE A 173 -4.50 16.95 -5.68
C PHE A 173 -5.35 15.89 -6.33
N ASP A 174 -6.48 16.25 -6.96
CA ASP A 174 -7.27 15.32 -7.77
C ASP A 174 -6.49 14.80 -8.97
N ALA A 175 -5.72 15.67 -9.64
CA ALA A 175 -4.82 15.26 -10.73
C ALA A 175 -3.70 14.32 -10.24
N VAL A 176 -3.10 14.57 -9.08
CA VAL A 176 -2.13 13.66 -8.46
C VAL A 176 -2.77 12.30 -8.15
N ILE A 177 -3.98 12.28 -7.58
CA ILE A 177 -4.74 11.06 -7.32
C ILE A 177 -4.99 10.30 -8.63
N GLU A 178 -5.44 10.98 -9.68
CA GLU A 178 -5.74 10.35 -10.97
C GLU A 178 -4.49 9.74 -11.62
N MET A 179 -3.34 10.42 -11.53
CA MET A 179 -2.05 9.86 -11.98
C MET A 179 -1.63 8.64 -11.15
N ARG A 180 -1.78 8.67 -9.82
CA ARG A 180 -1.44 7.56 -8.93
C ARG A 180 -2.33 6.34 -9.14
N MET A 181 -3.60 6.54 -9.51
CA MET A 181 -4.54 5.45 -9.77
C MET A 181 -4.11 4.55 -10.93
N VAL A 182 -3.56 5.12 -12.01
CA VAL A 182 -3.12 4.40 -13.21
C VAL A 182 -1.61 4.31 -13.20
N LYS A 183 -1.09 3.15 -12.88
CA LYS A 183 0.35 2.92 -12.71
C LYS A 183 1.08 2.88 -14.03
N SER A 184 2.24 3.50 -14.10
CA SER A 184 3.17 3.40 -15.21
C SER A 184 3.81 1.99 -15.29
N PRO A 185 4.41 1.61 -16.41
CA PRO A 185 5.16 0.36 -16.50
C PRO A 185 6.24 0.20 -15.42
N LEU A 186 6.95 1.28 -15.07
CA LEU A 186 7.97 1.24 -14.02
C LEU A 186 7.33 1.01 -12.64
N GLU A 187 6.24 1.69 -12.31
CA GLU A 187 5.51 1.48 -11.07
C GLU A 187 5.00 0.04 -10.95
N LEU A 188 4.47 -0.52 -12.04
CA LEU A 188 4.03 -1.91 -12.09
C LEU A 188 5.18 -2.90 -11.83
N ASP A 189 6.37 -2.63 -12.34
CA ASP A 189 7.54 -3.48 -12.09
C ASP A 189 7.99 -3.42 -10.62
N LEU A 190 7.87 -2.27 -9.97
CA LEU A 190 8.15 -2.11 -8.54
C LEU A 190 7.11 -2.86 -7.69
N ILE A 191 5.82 -2.76 -8.03
CA ILE A 191 4.74 -3.51 -7.37
C ILE A 191 4.94 -5.02 -7.56
N ARG A 192 5.19 -5.51 -8.80
CA ARG A 192 5.49 -6.94 -9.05
C ARG A 192 6.65 -7.44 -8.22
N LYS A 193 7.68 -6.59 -8.00
CA LYS A 193 8.81 -6.95 -7.15
C LYS A 193 8.41 -7.04 -5.68
N ALA A 194 7.59 -6.11 -5.17
CA ALA A 194 7.05 -6.15 -3.82
C ALA A 194 6.20 -7.42 -3.61
N VAL A 195 5.26 -7.68 -4.51
CA VAL A 195 4.38 -8.86 -4.52
C VAL A 195 5.17 -10.17 -4.52
N ARG A 196 6.19 -10.28 -5.38
CA ARG A 196 7.03 -11.48 -5.43
C ARG A 196 7.76 -11.73 -4.12
N ILE A 197 8.38 -10.70 -3.51
CA ILE A 197 9.08 -10.84 -2.23
C ILE A 197 8.09 -11.26 -1.14
N THR A 198 6.90 -10.65 -1.11
CA THR A 198 5.83 -10.97 -0.18
C THR A 198 5.36 -12.41 -0.32
N GLY A 199 5.07 -12.87 -1.54
CA GLY A 199 4.65 -14.25 -1.81
C GLY A 199 5.70 -15.30 -1.42
N GLU A 200 6.98 -15.04 -1.72
CA GLU A 200 8.08 -15.89 -1.29
C GLU A 200 8.21 -15.94 0.25
N ALA A 201 7.94 -14.82 0.94
CA ALA A 201 7.93 -14.77 2.40
C ALA A 201 6.74 -15.56 3.00
N HIS A 202 5.55 -15.50 2.37
CA HIS A 202 4.42 -16.36 2.73
C HIS A 202 4.78 -17.84 2.59
N HIS A 203 5.45 -18.24 1.51
CA HIS A 203 5.93 -19.61 1.35
C HIS A 203 6.95 -20.00 2.44
N ALA A 204 7.83 -19.07 2.86
CA ALA A 204 8.75 -19.33 3.96
C ALA A 204 7.99 -19.59 5.27
N CYS A 205 6.97 -18.78 5.57
CA CYS A 205 6.11 -18.97 6.74
C CYS A 205 5.33 -20.29 6.67
N MET A 206 4.72 -20.62 5.54
CA MET A 206 4.01 -21.89 5.36
C MET A 206 4.91 -23.10 5.65
N ARG A 207 6.16 -23.11 5.15
CA ARG A 207 7.13 -24.18 5.45
C ARG A 207 7.48 -24.30 6.93
N LYS A 208 7.18 -23.28 7.74
CA LYS A 208 7.34 -23.30 9.20
C LYS A 208 6.07 -23.66 9.96
N GLY A 209 4.96 -23.87 9.28
CA GLY A 209 3.64 -24.11 9.89
C GLY A 209 3.66 -25.21 10.96
N THR A 210 4.31 -26.33 10.71
CA THR A 210 4.41 -27.45 11.68
C THR A 210 5.42 -27.22 12.81
N HIS A 211 6.28 -26.17 12.74
CA HIS A 211 7.34 -25.90 13.70
C HIS A 211 7.04 -24.72 14.63
N HIS A 212 6.43 -23.65 14.09
CA HIS A 212 6.08 -22.48 14.87
C HIS A 212 4.89 -22.78 15.78
N ARG A 213 4.94 -22.26 17.00
CA ARG A 213 3.92 -22.46 18.04
C ARG A 213 3.37 -21.16 18.59
N MET A 214 3.80 -20.03 18.08
CA MET A 214 3.37 -18.69 18.44
C MET A 214 3.24 -17.84 17.18
N GLU A 215 2.26 -16.96 17.15
CA GLU A 215 1.99 -16.06 16.01
C GLU A 215 3.19 -15.17 15.67
N TYR A 216 3.84 -14.58 16.68
CA TYR A 216 5.03 -13.74 16.47
C TYR A 216 6.20 -14.49 15.82
N GLN A 217 6.22 -15.81 15.82
CA GLN A 217 7.29 -16.57 15.15
C GLN A 217 7.12 -16.53 13.62
N PHE A 218 5.86 -16.53 13.14
CA PHE A 218 5.56 -16.35 11.72
C PHE A 218 5.84 -14.91 11.28
N GLU A 219 5.48 -13.93 12.12
CA GLU A 219 5.83 -12.52 11.88
C GLU A 219 7.34 -12.35 11.74
N ALA A 220 8.11 -12.91 12.66
CA ALA A 220 9.57 -12.88 12.62
C ALA A 220 10.15 -13.56 11.36
N GLU A 221 9.60 -14.70 10.93
CA GLU A 221 10.01 -15.40 9.71
C GLU A 221 9.72 -14.56 8.47
N PHE A 222 8.52 -13.96 8.37
CA PHE A 222 8.13 -13.08 7.29
C PHE A 222 9.07 -11.88 7.18
N GLU A 223 9.27 -11.16 8.30
CA GLU A 223 10.16 -10.01 8.34
C GLU A 223 11.62 -10.38 8.02
N TYR A 224 12.11 -11.48 8.58
CA TYR A 224 13.47 -11.97 8.29
C TYR A 224 13.65 -12.21 6.80
N TYR A 225 12.70 -12.92 6.17
CA TYR A 225 12.75 -13.21 4.74
C TYR A 225 12.79 -11.94 3.90
N CYS A 226 11.92 -10.98 4.19
CA CYS A 226 11.81 -9.69 3.50
C CYS A 226 13.06 -8.83 3.71
N LYS A 227 13.53 -8.70 4.97
CA LYS A 227 14.72 -7.90 5.32
C LYS A 227 15.99 -8.42 4.68
N MET A 228 16.15 -9.74 4.56
CA MET A 228 17.29 -10.35 3.86
C MET A 228 17.30 -10.06 2.35
N ARG A 229 16.17 -9.56 1.79
CA ARG A 229 16.05 -9.13 0.39
C ARG A 229 16.04 -7.62 0.19
N GLY A 230 16.36 -6.87 1.25
CA GLY A 230 16.49 -5.41 1.21
C GLY A 230 15.18 -4.64 1.43
N VAL A 231 14.11 -5.30 1.87
CA VAL A 231 12.89 -4.63 2.32
C VAL A 231 13.16 -3.92 3.64
N LEU A 232 12.91 -2.62 3.68
CA LEU A 232 13.14 -1.78 4.86
C LEU A 232 11.85 -1.40 5.58
N HIS A 233 10.73 -1.42 4.87
CA HIS A 233 9.41 -1.03 5.37
C HIS A 233 8.36 -2.06 4.94
N PHE A 234 7.30 -2.14 5.71
CA PHE A 234 6.13 -2.96 5.43
C PHE A 234 4.91 -2.07 5.19
N ALA A 235 3.99 -2.57 4.39
CA ALA A 235 2.82 -1.81 3.94
C ALA A 235 1.87 -1.46 5.09
N PHE A 236 1.79 -2.35 6.07
CA PHE A 236 0.99 -2.22 7.29
C PHE A 236 1.55 -3.09 8.42
N GLY A 237 0.95 -3.02 9.61
CA GLY A 237 1.24 -3.96 10.70
C GLY A 237 0.74 -5.34 10.35
N HIS A 238 1.63 -6.33 10.33
CA HIS A 238 1.28 -7.69 9.94
C HIS A 238 0.14 -8.25 10.78
N ILE A 239 -0.74 -9.00 10.14
CA ILE A 239 -1.79 -9.77 10.77
C ILE A 239 -1.36 -11.24 10.74
N VAL A 240 -1.03 -11.78 11.89
CA VAL A 240 -0.70 -13.19 12.06
C VAL A 240 -1.64 -13.76 13.11
N ALA A 241 -2.70 -14.37 12.65
CA ALA A 241 -3.81 -14.80 13.50
C ALA A 241 -4.02 -16.30 13.41
N ALA A 242 -3.96 -16.99 14.56
CA ALA A 242 -4.17 -18.43 14.65
C ALA A 242 -5.47 -18.77 15.38
N GLY A 243 -6.14 -19.81 14.92
CA GLY A 243 -7.40 -20.28 15.52
C GLY A 243 -8.45 -19.17 15.57
N ASN A 244 -9.02 -18.91 16.75
CA ASN A 244 -10.07 -17.91 16.92
C ASN A 244 -9.59 -16.46 16.72
N HIS A 245 -8.30 -16.16 16.82
CA HIS A 245 -7.78 -14.82 16.52
C HIS A 245 -8.00 -14.45 15.04
N ALA A 246 -8.01 -15.44 14.14
CA ALA A 246 -8.27 -15.22 12.72
C ALA A 246 -9.68 -14.68 12.42
N THR A 247 -10.59 -14.71 13.39
CA THR A 247 -11.93 -14.11 13.26
C THR A 247 -11.96 -12.60 13.46
N CYS A 248 -10.83 -11.99 13.89
CA CYS A 248 -10.64 -10.55 13.99
C CYS A 248 -9.89 -10.05 12.75
N GLN A 249 -10.52 -9.22 11.92
CA GLN A 249 -9.95 -8.79 10.63
C GLN A 249 -8.62 -8.02 10.75
N HIS A 250 -8.48 -7.17 11.75
CA HIS A 250 -7.28 -6.35 11.99
C HIS A 250 -6.58 -6.77 13.29
N TYR A 251 -6.31 -8.08 13.43
CA TYR A 251 -5.57 -8.61 14.58
C TYR A 251 -4.07 -8.38 14.36
N ILE A 252 -3.49 -7.43 15.08
CA ILE A 252 -2.08 -7.01 14.95
C ILE A 252 -1.22 -7.32 16.18
N GLU A 253 -1.78 -7.93 17.21
CA GLU A 253 -1.04 -8.23 18.44
C GLU A 253 -0.07 -9.40 18.26
N ASN A 254 -0.39 -10.36 17.40
CA ASN A 254 0.45 -11.50 16.99
C ASN A 254 1.08 -12.24 18.18
N GLY A 255 0.39 -12.27 19.32
CA GLY A 255 0.93 -12.77 20.59
C GLY A 255 0.44 -14.14 21.00
N GLY A 256 -0.51 -14.71 20.28
CA GLY A 256 -1.20 -15.94 20.67
C GLY A 256 -0.43 -17.23 20.36
N PRO A 257 -0.81 -18.33 21.03
CA PRO A 257 -0.30 -19.65 20.70
C PRO A 257 -0.91 -20.19 19.42
N VAL A 258 -0.17 -21.04 18.72
CA VAL A 258 -0.62 -21.75 17.52
C VAL A 258 -0.79 -23.23 17.86
N GLY A 259 -2.03 -23.68 17.90
CA GLY A 259 -2.39 -25.08 18.12
C GLY A 259 -2.21 -25.95 16.87
N ASN A 260 -2.06 -27.25 17.07
CA ASN A 260 -1.86 -28.18 15.94
C ASN A 260 -3.03 -28.21 14.94
N ASN A 261 -4.25 -27.93 15.41
CA ASN A 261 -5.44 -27.95 14.58
C ASN A 261 -5.88 -26.55 14.09
N ASP A 262 -5.09 -25.53 14.40
CA ASP A 262 -5.45 -24.17 14.03
C ASP A 262 -5.17 -23.92 12.54
N LEU A 263 -5.99 -23.05 11.96
CA LEU A 263 -5.62 -22.31 10.78
C LEU A 263 -4.77 -21.12 11.21
N VAL A 264 -3.77 -20.80 10.42
CA VAL A 264 -2.98 -19.56 10.51
C VAL A 264 -3.36 -18.68 9.32
N LEU A 265 -3.96 -17.55 9.62
CA LEU A 265 -4.19 -16.47 8.67
C LEU A 265 -3.00 -15.53 8.77
N LEU A 266 -2.26 -15.41 7.69
CA LEU A 266 -1.13 -14.48 7.53
C LEU A 266 -1.50 -13.47 6.46
N ASP A 267 -1.60 -12.21 6.87
CA ASP A 267 -1.86 -11.06 6.00
C ASP A 267 -0.73 -10.05 6.20
N ALA A 268 0.07 -9.86 5.16
CA ALA A 268 1.29 -9.09 5.23
C ALA A 268 1.75 -8.62 3.85
N GLY A 269 2.34 -7.43 3.81
CA GLY A 269 2.85 -6.82 2.60
C GLY A 269 4.19 -6.12 2.75
N ALA A 270 5.10 -6.33 1.81
CA ALA A 270 6.37 -5.64 1.72
C ALA A 270 6.23 -4.30 0.99
N ILE A 271 7.06 -3.31 1.36
CA ILE A 271 7.28 -2.12 0.55
C ILE A 271 8.61 -2.27 -0.20
N TRP A 272 8.56 -2.20 -1.53
CA TRP A 272 9.75 -2.18 -2.36
C TRP A 272 9.90 -0.85 -3.07
N LYS A 273 10.93 -0.08 -2.71
CA LYS A 273 11.21 1.26 -3.29
C LYS A 273 9.99 2.19 -3.32
N GLY A 274 9.20 2.19 -2.23
CA GLY A 274 8.02 3.03 -2.06
C GLY A 274 6.70 2.41 -2.53
N TYR A 275 6.68 1.23 -3.14
CA TYR A 275 5.47 0.57 -3.63
C TYR A 275 5.12 -0.65 -2.78
N CYS A 276 3.84 -0.76 -2.44
CA CYS A 276 3.29 -1.79 -1.55
C CYS A 276 2.92 -3.07 -2.31
N ALA A 277 2.91 -4.18 -1.56
CA ALA A 277 2.17 -5.39 -1.86
C ALA A 277 1.19 -5.66 -0.72
N ASP A 278 0.15 -6.45 -1.00
CA ASP A 278 -0.85 -6.87 -0.03
C ASP A 278 -1.33 -8.29 -0.32
N LEU A 279 -0.95 -9.23 0.54
CA LEU A 279 -1.31 -10.63 0.34
C LEU A 279 -1.79 -11.28 1.64
N THR A 280 -2.92 -11.96 1.54
CA THR A 280 -3.36 -12.85 2.61
C THR A 280 -3.36 -14.31 2.16
N ARG A 281 -2.82 -15.18 3.01
CA ARG A 281 -2.93 -16.63 2.91
C ARG A 281 -3.36 -17.23 4.23
N THR A 282 -4.28 -18.19 4.16
CA THR A 282 -4.69 -19.01 5.30
C THR A 282 -4.22 -20.44 5.07
N PHE A 283 -3.55 -21.05 6.05
CA PHE A 283 -2.99 -22.40 5.95
C PHE A 283 -3.12 -23.18 7.27
N PRO A 284 -3.22 -24.52 7.22
CA PRO A 284 -3.32 -25.34 8.43
C PRO A 284 -1.96 -25.50 9.10
N ALA A 285 -1.86 -25.20 10.40
CA ALA A 285 -0.64 -25.36 11.18
C ALA A 285 -0.12 -26.82 11.21
N SER A 286 -1.00 -27.80 11.07
CA SER A 286 -0.64 -29.23 10.99
C SER A 286 -0.11 -29.67 9.63
N GLY A 287 -0.24 -28.84 8.61
CA GLY A 287 0.01 -29.21 7.22
C GLY A 287 -1.15 -29.93 6.53
N LYS A 288 -2.30 -30.04 7.21
CA LYS A 288 -3.50 -30.66 6.64
C LYS A 288 -4.76 -30.00 7.18
N PHE A 289 -5.63 -29.55 6.30
CA PHE A 289 -6.95 -29.06 6.67
C PHE A 289 -7.81 -30.20 7.27
N SER A 290 -8.57 -29.90 8.33
CA SER A 290 -9.70 -30.75 8.70
C SER A 290 -10.80 -30.71 7.62
N ALA A 291 -11.77 -31.62 7.67
CA ALA A 291 -12.85 -31.62 6.70
C ALA A 291 -13.61 -30.27 6.69
N VAL A 292 -13.98 -29.78 7.88
CA VAL A 292 -14.68 -28.51 8.05
C VAL A 292 -13.85 -27.31 7.56
N GLN A 293 -12.56 -27.26 7.91
CA GLN A 293 -11.66 -26.21 7.44
C GLN A 293 -11.51 -26.23 5.92
N ARG A 294 -11.41 -27.44 5.34
CA ARG A 294 -11.29 -27.63 3.89
C ARG A 294 -12.53 -27.13 3.16
N ASP A 295 -13.72 -27.51 3.65
CA ASP A 295 -14.99 -27.11 3.03
C ASP A 295 -15.13 -25.58 3.01
N LEU A 296 -14.86 -24.90 4.13
CA LEU A 296 -14.88 -23.44 4.20
C LEU A 296 -13.79 -22.79 3.33
N TYR A 297 -12.57 -23.34 3.35
CA TYR A 297 -11.47 -22.84 2.56
C TYR A 297 -11.78 -22.85 1.06
N GLU A 298 -12.35 -23.97 0.57
CA GLU A 298 -12.73 -24.10 -0.85
C GLU A 298 -13.85 -23.13 -1.25
N VAL A 299 -14.79 -22.83 -0.34
CA VAL A 299 -15.83 -21.82 -0.57
C VAL A 299 -15.21 -20.42 -0.70
N VAL A 300 -14.30 -20.04 0.21
CA VAL A 300 -13.61 -18.75 0.14
C VAL A 300 -12.72 -18.67 -1.11
N LEU A 301 -12.00 -19.75 -1.44
CA LEU A 301 -11.17 -19.84 -2.63
C LEU A 301 -11.99 -19.70 -3.93
N ALA A 302 -13.15 -20.34 -4.00
CA ALA A 302 -14.05 -20.20 -5.15
C ALA A 302 -14.55 -18.76 -5.31
N SER A 303 -14.93 -18.12 -4.21
CA SER A 303 -15.32 -16.71 -4.18
C SER A 303 -14.17 -15.79 -4.65
N GLN A 304 -12.96 -16.04 -4.18
CA GLN A 304 -11.77 -15.27 -4.56
C GLN A 304 -11.47 -15.40 -6.06
N LYS A 305 -11.48 -16.61 -6.60
CA LYS A 305 -11.28 -16.85 -8.02
C LYS A 305 -12.35 -16.15 -8.87
N ALA A 306 -13.63 -16.25 -8.47
CA ALA A 306 -14.72 -15.59 -9.17
C ALA A 306 -14.55 -14.06 -9.16
N GLY A 307 -14.11 -13.48 -8.04
CA GLY A 307 -13.77 -12.06 -7.95
C GLY A 307 -12.64 -11.68 -8.92
N VAL A 308 -11.54 -12.43 -8.93
CA VAL A 308 -10.40 -12.21 -9.84
C VAL A 308 -10.82 -12.32 -11.32
N GLU A 309 -11.57 -13.35 -11.68
CA GLU A 309 -12.04 -13.57 -13.07
C GLU A 309 -12.99 -12.46 -13.56
N LYS A 310 -13.63 -11.74 -12.64
CA LYS A 310 -14.52 -10.63 -12.96
C LYS A 310 -13.77 -9.31 -13.21
N VAL A 311 -12.48 -9.21 -12.83
CA VAL A 311 -11.69 -7.98 -13.03
C VAL A 311 -11.44 -7.76 -14.52
N ALA A 312 -11.87 -6.60 -15.02
CA ALA A 312 -11.62 -6.17 -16.39
C ALA A 312 -11.77 -4.65 -16.51
N PRO A 313 -11.19 -4.02 -17.53
CA PRO A 313 -11.49 -2.61 -17.82
C PRO A 313 -12.99 -2.41 -18.09
N GLY A 314 -13.53 -1.32 -17.56
CA GLY A 314 -14.95 -1.01 -17.68
C GLY A 314 -15.86 -1.65 -16.63
N VAL A 315 -15.35 -2.54 -15.79
CA VAL A 315 -16.10 -3.14 -14.65
C VAL A 315 -15.92 -2.27 -13.41
N CYS A 316 -16.96 -2.12 -12.61
CA CYS A 316 -16.90 -1.40 -11.34
C CYS A 316 -16.53 -2.32 -10.19
N MET A 317 -15.82 -1.81 -9.17
CA MET A 317 -15.40 -2.62 -8.00
C MET A 317 -16.60 -3.25 -7.28
N ILE A 318 -17.75 -2.57 -7.24
CA ILE A 318 -18.99 -3.11 -6.64
C ILE A 318 -19.52 -4.33 -7.40
N ASP A 319 -19.38 -4.38 -8.73
CA ASP A 319 -19.81 -5.52 -9.53
C ASP A 319 -18.93 -6.75 -9.29
N ILE A 320 -17.62 -6.52 -9.07
CA ILE A 320 -16.67 -7.55 -8.69
C ILE A 320 -17.02 -8.09 -7.30
N HIS A 321 -17.28 -7.17 -6.36
CA HIS A 321 -17.68 -7.51 -4.99
C HIS A 321 -18.97 -8.35 -4.96
N ASN A 322 -20.01 -7.89 -5.62
CA ASN A 322 -21.30 -8.61 -5.66
C ASN A 322 -21.18 -9.97 -6.32
N HIS A 323 -20.35 -10.09 -7.36
CA HIS A 323 -20.12 -11.38 -8.03
C HIS A 323 -19.39 -12.38 -7.11
N SER A 324 -18.32 -11.95 -6.44
CA SER A 324 -17.60 -12.75 -5.46
C SER A 324 -18.48 -13.12 -4.27
N ALA A 325 -19.27 -12.17 -3.75
CA ALA A 325 -20.21 -12.40 -2.66
C ALA A 325 -21.28 -13.43 -3.02
N ALA A 326 -21.79 -13.42 -4.25
CA ALA A 326 -22.77 -14.41 -4.71
C ALA A 326 -22.20 -15.83 -4.64
N VAL A 327 -20.96 -16.03 -5.09
CA VAL A 327 -20.28 -17.32 -5.04
C VAL A 327 -20.04 -17.77 -3.59
N LEU A 328 -19.61 -16.84 -2.70
CA LEU A 328 -19.44 -17.13 -1.28
C LEU A 328 -20.78 -17.58 -0.64
N ILE A 329 -21.84 -16.80 -0.85
CA ILE A 329 -23.18 -17.07 -0.30
C ILE A 329 -23.69 -18.42 -0.78
N ASP A 330 -23.58 -18.73 -2.08
CA ASP A 330 -24.06 -20.02 -2.63
C ASP A 330 -23.26 -21.20 -2.06
N GLY A 331 -21.93 -21.09 -1.93
CA GLY A 331 -21.11 -22.10 -1.26
C GLY A 331 -21.48 -22.29 0.21
N LEU A 332 -21.73 -21.21 0.95
CA LEU A 332 -22.20 -21.30 2.35
C LEU A 332 -23.59 -21.92 2.47
N LYS A 333 -24.47 -21.70 1.47
CA LYS A 333 -25.79 -22.36 1.41
C LYS A 333 -25.64 -23.87 1.19
N GLU A 334 -24.72 -24.30 0.33
CA GLU A 334 -24.42 -25.73 0.11
C GLU A 334 -23.93 -26.41 1.38
N LEU A 335 -23.15 -25.71 2.21
CA LEU A 335 -22.73 -26.18 3.54
C LEU A 335 -23.83 -26.07 4.61
N GLY A 336 -24.99 -25.50 4.29
CA GLY A 336 -26.10 -25.31 5.23
C GLY A 336 -25.89 -24.17 6.23
N LEU A 337 -24.86 -23.30 6.01
CA LEU A 337 -24.50 -22.19 6.89
C LEU A 337 -25.29 -20.91 6.59
N MET A 338 -25.93 -20.83 5.44
CA MET A 338 -26.74 -19.69 5.02
C MET A 338 -28.05 -20.17 4.35
N LYS A 339 -29.11 -19.36 4.41
CA LYS A 339 -30.41 -19.68 3.82
C LYS A 339 -31.01 -18.43 3.19
N GLY A 340 -31.81 -18.62 2.14
CA GLY A 340 -32.50 -17.52 1.45
C GLY A 340 -32.09 -17.38 0.00
N ASP A 341 -32.66 -16.39 -0.65
CA ASP A 341 -32.29 -16.03 -2.02
C ASP A 341 -30.99 -15.23 -2.02
N THR A 342 -30.07 -15.57 -2.91
CA THR A 342 -28.73 -14.96 -2.95
C THR A 342 -28.79 -13.47 -3.30
N ALA A 343 -29.69 -13.04 -4.19
CA ALA A 343 -29.83 -11.64 -4.56
C ALA A 343 -30.40 -10.83 -3.38
N GLU A 344 -31.39 -11.37 -2.65
CA GLU A 344 -31.95 -10.73 -1.45
C GLU A 344 -30.90 -10.60 -0.33
N ILE A 345 -30.05 -11.60 -0.17
CA ILE A 345 -28.94 -11.58 0.82
C ILE A 345 -27.93 -10.50 0.48
N ILE A 346 -27.59 -10.33 -0.82
CA ILE A 346 -26.69 -9.27 -1.28
C ILE A 346 -27.33 -7.89 -1.09
N GLU A 347 -28.58 -7.72 -1.51
CA GLU A 347 -29.30 -6.46 -1.39
C GLU A 347 -29.48 -6.01 0.07
N SER A 348 -29.80 -6.95 0.97
CA SER A 348 -29.93 -6.69 2.41
C SER A 348 -28.59 -6.61 3.15
N ALA A 349 -27.50 -6.99 2.47
CA ALA A 349 -26.14 -7.07 3.02
C ALA A 349 -26.02 -7.97 4.29
N THR A 350 -26.91 -8.94 4.49
CA THR A 350 -26.89 -9.83 5.67
C THR A 350 -25.70 -10.78 5.69
N TYR A 351 -25.06 -11.06 4.55
CA TYR A 351 -23.79 -11.82 4.49
C TYR A 351 -22.64 -11.10 5.21
N LYS A 352 -22.75 -9.79 5.48
CA LYS A 352 -21.73 -9.01 6.19
C LYS A 352 -21.59 -9.38 7.67
N ASP A 353 -22.52 -10.11 8.24
CA ASP A 353 -22.36 -10.72 9.55
C ASP A 353 -21.23 -11.77 9.56
N ILE A 354 -20.95 -12.39 8.40
CA ILE A 354 -19.90 -13.39 8.20
C ILE A 354 -18.68 -12.80 7.51
N TRP A 355 -18.86 -11.88 6.57
CA TRP A 355 -17.80 -11.18 5.86
C TRP A 355 -18.03 -9.67 5.85
N PRO A 356 -17.61 -8.94 6.90
CA PRO A 356 -17.86 -7.50 7.04
C PRO A 356 -16.99 -6.60 6.15
N GLY A 357 -15.91 -7.12 5.56
CA GLY A 357 -14.94 -6.38 4.75
C GLY A 357 -15.44 -5.93 3.38
N ALA A 358 -14.65 -5.09 2.73
CA ALA A 358 -14.73 -4.87 1.30
C ALA A 358 -13.95 -5.97 0.56
N LEU A 359 -14.30 -6.24 -0.71
CA LEU A 359 -13.54 -7.19 -1.52
C LEU A 359 -12.27 -6.59 -2.09
N CYS A 360 -12.29 -5.30 -2.40
CA CYS A 360 -11.24 -4.65 -3.17
C CYS A 360 -10.92 -3.27 -2.61
N HIS A 361 -9.65 -2.93 -2.61
CA HIS A 361 -9.15 -1.56 -2.51
C HIS A 361 -8.04 -1.33 -3.54
N SER A 362 -7.68 -0.07 -3.78
CA SER A 362 -6.54 0.28 -4.64
C SER A 362 -5.24 0.00 -3.93
N LEU A 363 -4.22 -0.40 -4.68
CA LEU A 363 -2.87 -0.67 -4.20
C LEU A 363 -1.85 0.15 -5.00
N GLY A 364 -0.82 0.68 -4.34
CA GLY A 364 0.23 1.46 -5.00
C GLY A 364 1.36 1.87 -4.06
N ILE A 365 1.59 3.18 -3.90
CA ILE A 365 2.52 3.72 -2.91
C ILE A 365 1.97 3.49 -1.50
N ASP A 366 0.67 3.65 -1.33
CA ASP A 366 -0.03 3.27 -0.11
C ASP A 366 -0.69 1.90 -0.29
N VAL A 367 -0.84 1.14 0.80
CA VAL A 367 -1.57 -0.14 0.79
C VAL A 367 -3.04 0.09 0.44
N HIS A 368 -3.70 1.04 1.09
CA HIS A 368 -4.98 1.58 0.68
C HIS A 368 -4.72 2.85 -0.15
N ASP A 369 -4.33 2.64 -1.41
CA ASP A 369 -3.93 3.73 -2.29
C ASP A 369 -5.12 4.62 -2.67
N VAL A 370 -4.81 5.84 -3.05
CA VAL A 370 -5.79 6.87 -3.33
C VAL A 370 -6.71 6.50 -4.50
N LEU A 371 -7.98 6.88 -4.37
CA LEU A 371 -9.01 6.78 -5.41
C LEU A 371 -9.84 8.05 -5.42
N LEU A 372 -10.17 8.55 -6.61
CA LEU A 372 -11.19 9.59 -6.75
C LEU A 372 -12.56 9.10 -6.26
N PRO A 373 -13.42 9.99 -5.75
CA PRO A 373 -14.77 9.62 -5.33
C PRO A 373 -15.55 8.89 -6.44
N GLY A 374 -16.36 7.89 -6.05
CA GLY A 374 -17.22 7.12 -6.95
C GLY A 374 -16.72 5.71 -7.27
N TYR A 375 -15.42 5.41 -7.16
CA TYR A 375 -14.92 4.05 -7.44
C TYR A 375 -15.49 3.00 -6.49
N HIS A 376 -15.51 3.27 -5.18
CA HIS A 376 -16.11 2.35 -4.19
C HIS A 376 -17.64 2.23 -4.27
N LYS A 377 -18.32 3.24 -4.82
CA LYS A 377 -19.80 3.27 -4.94
C LYS A 377 -20.32 2.69 -6.24
N GLY A 378 -19.45 2.25 -7.14
CA GLY A 378 -19.82 1.71 -8.44
C GLY A 378 -20.16 2.74 -9.51
N ASP A 379 -19.85 4.02 -9.27
CA ASP A 379 -20.12 5.08 -10.24
C ASP A 379 -19.01 5.23 -11.30
N ARG A 380 -17.84 4.65 -11.02
CA ARG A 380 -16.67 4.74 -11.90
C ARG A 380 -16.07 3.37 -12.18
N PRO A 381 -15.91 3.01 -13.46
CA PRO A 381 -15.32 1.74 -13.85
C PRO A 381 -13.78 1.75 -13.74
N LEU A 382 -13.20 0.57 -13.54
CA LEU A 382 -11.76 0.34 -13.56
C LEU A 382 -11.17 0.66 -14.95
N LYS A 383 -9.95 1.19 -14.95
CA LYS A 383 -9.16 1.50 -16.14
C LYS A 383 -7.91 0.57 -16.20
N PRO A 384 -7.39 0.28 -17.38
CA PRO A 384 -6.07 -0.38 -17.50
C PRO A 384 -4.99 0.38 -16.72
N GLY A 385 -4.07 -0.36 -16.11
CA GLY A 385 -3.01 0.19 -15.26
C GLY A 385 -3.41 0.37 -13.79
N MET A 386 -4.68 0.20 -13.41
CA MET A 386 -5.07 0.16 -12.00
C MET A 386 -4.68 -1.17 -11.37
N VAL A 387 -4.24 -1.12 -10.11
CA VAL A 387 -3.98 -2.31 -9.29
C VAL A 387 -4.93 -2.30 -8.11
N ILE A 388 -5.61 -3.41 -7.88
CA ILE A 388 -6.57 -3.60 -6.79
C ILE A 388 -6.32 -4.94 -6.08
N THR A 389 -6.72 -5.05 -4.80
CA THR A 389 -6.80 -6.33 -4.09
C THR A 389 -8.09 -7.07 -4.44
N VAL A 390 -8.10 -8.40 -4.25
CA VAL A 390 -9.31 -9.24 -4.26
C VAL A 390 -9.23 -10.20 -3.07
N GLU A 391 -9.97 -9.90 -2.00
CA GLU A 391 -9.78 -10.44 -0.64
C GLU A 391 -11.07 -10.90 0.06
N PRO A 392 -11.86 -11.83 -0.49
CA PRO A 392 -13.01 -12.36 0.25
C PRO A 392 -12.56 -13.14 1.48
N GLY A 393 -13.45 -13.20 2.46
CA GLY A 393 -13.20 -13.96 3.68
C GLY A 393 -14.45 -14.57 4.29
N PHE A 394 -14.23 -15.47 5.24
CA PHE A 394 -15.22 -16.03 6.14
C PHE A 394 -14.74 -15.86 7.58
N TYR A 395 -15.59 -15.30 8.43
CA TYR A 395 -15.27 -15.04 9.83
C TYR A 395 -16.46 -15.41 10.71
N SER A 396 -16.30 -16.43 11.52
CA SER A 396 -17.34 -16.92 12.41
C SER A 396 -16.89 -16.87 13.86
N GLN A 397 -17.63 -16.14 14.67
CA GLN A 397 -17.33 -15.92 16.07
C GLN A 397 -17.92 -17.03 16.97
N ALA A 398 -17.38 -17.18 18.17
CA ALA A 398 -17.92 -18.12 19.18
C ALA A 398 -19.40 -17.86 19.55
N PHE A 399 -19.84 -16.59 19.41
CA PHE A 399 -21.21 -16.17 19.72
C PHE A 399 -22.19 -16.28 18.55
N ASP A 400 -21.77 -16.68 17.36
CA ASP A 400 -22.60 -16.81 16.15
C ASP A 400 -23.47 -18.05 16.23
N ARG A 401 -24.58 -17.93 16.95
CA ARG A 401 -25.45 -19.07 17.30
C ARG A 401 -26.16 -19.71 16.11
N ASP A 402 -26.31 -18.96 15.01
CA ASP A 402 -26.92 -19.48 13.78
C ASP A 402 -25.92 -20.31 12.94
N ILE A 403 -24.64 -20.28 13.29
CA ILE A 403 -23.59 -21.11 12.70
C ILE A 403 -23.40 -22.37 13.57
N PRO A 404 -23.39 -23.58 12.99
CA PRO A 404 -23.09 -24.81 13.72
C PRO A 404 -21.76 -24.74 14.45
N GLU A 405 -21.66 -25.39 15.63
CA GLU A 405 -20.51 -25.26 16.53
C GLU A 405 -19.19 -25.62 15.86
N GLU A 406 -19.18 -26.63 14.98
CA GLU A 406 -18.02 -27.09 14.25
C GLU A 406 -17.45 -26.06 13.21
N TYR A 407 -18.26 -25.08 12.84
CA TYR A 407 -17.89 -23.98 11.92
C TYR A 407 -17.61 -22.65 12.62
N ARG A 408 -17.70 -22.60 13.96
CA ARG A 408 -17.40 -21.38 14.73
C ARG A 408 -15.92 -21.23 15.01
N GLU A 409 -15.52 -20.03 15.35
CA GLU A 409 -14.15 -19.66 15.67
C GLU A 409 -13.16 -19.93 14.52
N ILE A 410 -13.65 -19.82 13.28
CA ILE A 410 -12.85 -19.99 12.06
C ILE A 410 -12.82 -18.67 11.30
N GLY A 411 -11.60 -18.22 11.01
CA GLY A 411 -11.33 -17.09 10.11
C GLY A 411 -10.50 -17.53 8.92
N ILE A 412 -10.93 -17.18 7.72
CA ILE A 412 -10.24 -17.47 6.45
C ILE A 412 -10.32 -16.24 5.58
N ARG A 413 -9.18 -15.77 5.06
CA ARG A 413 -9.04 -14.79 3.97
C ARG A 413 -8.05 -15.29 2.96
N ILE A 414 -8.34 -15.08 1.69
CA ILE A 414 -7.45 -15.36 0.56
C ILE A 414 -7.45 -14.12 -0.31
N GLU A 415 -6.28 -13.54 -0.52
CA GLU A 415 -6.12 -12.26 -1.18
C GLU A 415 -4.99 -12.27 -2.19
N ASP A 416 -5.24 -11.64 -3.33
CA ASP A 416 -4.27 -11.41 -4.39
C ASP A 416 -4.27 -9.95 -4.86
N ASP A 417 -3.11 -9.48 -5.31
CA ASP A 417 -2.92 -8.21 -6.01
C ASP A 417 -3.17 -8.38 -7.51
N ILE A 418 -4.13 -7.63 -8.05
CA ILE A 418 -4.63 -7.79 -9.42
C ILE A 418 -4.43 -6.50 -10.21
N LEU A 419 -3.66 -6.59 -11.29
CA LEU A 419 -3.54 -5.52 -12.28
C LEU A 419 -4.66 -5.62 -13.31
N VAL A 420 -5.34 -4.50 -13.57
CA VAL A 420 -6.27 -4.35 -14.69
C VAL A 420 -5.46 -4.13 -15.97
N THR A 421 -5.57 -5.03 -16.95
CA THR A 421 -4.89 -4.92 -18.25
C THR A 421 -5.83 -4.32 -19.31
N GLU A 422 -5.35 -4.15 -20.55
CA GLU A 422 -6.16 -3.61 -21.65
C GLU A 422 -7.37 -4.50 -22.00
N ASP A 423 -7.26 -5.80 -21.80
CA ASP A 423 -8.24 -6.79 -22.24
C ASP A 423 -8.70 -7.76 -21.13
N GLY A 424 -8.34 -7.46 -19.86
CA GLY A 424 -8.72 -8.31 -18.72
C GLY A 424 -7.91 -7.98 -17.48
N TYR A 425 -7.19 -8.96 -16.94
CA TYR A 425 -6.39 -8.81 -15.72
C TYR A 425 -5.09 -9.63 -15.76
N GLU A 426 -4.12 -9.22 -14.94
CA GLU A 426 -2.95 -10.01 -14.53
C GLU A 426 -3.04 -10.25 -13.01
N ASN A 427 -3.03 -11.49 -12.57
CA ASN A 427 -2.84 -11.80 -11.16
C ASN A 427 -1.33 -11.72 -10.84
N MET A 428 -0.90 -10.63 -10.19
CA MET A 428 0.50 -10.39 -9.85
C MET A 428 1.01 -11.35 -8.78
N SER A 429 0.11 -12.00 -8.03
CA SER A 429 0.37 -12.94 -6.93
C SER A 429 0.23 -14.41 -7.34
N ALA A 430 0.06 -14.70 -8.64
CA ALA A 430 -0.24 -16.04 -9.15
C ALA A 430 0.74 -17.13 -8.71
N ASP A 431 2.00 -16.77 -8.47
CA ASP A 431 3.05 -17.69 -8.01
C ASP A 431 2.91 -18.05 -6.52
N THR A 432 2.07 -17.35 -5.75
CA THR A 432 1.85 -17.62 -4.33
C THR A 432 0.72 -18.63 -4.14
N VAL A 433 1.06 -19.85 -3.74
CA VAL A 433 0.11 -20.97 -3.65
C VAL A 433 -1.14 -20.62 -2.85
N LYS A 434 -2.30 -21.00 -3.36
CA LYS A 434 -3.62 -20.85 -2.71
C LYS A 434 -4.55 -22.05 -2.95
N GLU A 435 -4.25 -22.95 -3.88
CA GLU A 435 -4.99 -24.21 -4.01
C GLU A 435 -4.77 -25.03 -2.73
N ALA A 436 -5.85 -25.53 -2.13
CA ALA A 436 -5.75 -26.17 -0.83
C ALA A 436 -4.75 -27.34 -0.79
N ALA A 437 -4.62 -28.10 -1.89
CA ALA A 437 -3.64 -29.18 -2.00
C ALA A 437 -2.20 -28.66 -2.05
N ASP A 438 -1.98 -27.55 -2.75
CA ASP A 438 -0.64 -26.92 -2.87
C ASP A 438 -0.22 -26.27 -1.56
N VAL A 439 -1.18 -25.65 -0.85
CA VAL A 439 -0.96 -25.10 0.50
C VAL A 439 -0.55 -26.22 1.47
N GLU A 440 -1.28 -27.34 1.51
CA GLU A 440 -0.90 -28.51 2.33
C GLU A 440 0.49 -29.02 1.97
N ALA A 441 0.79 -29.17 0.69
CA ALA A 441 2.09 -29.62 0.20
C ALA A 441 3.21 -28.64 0.61
N MET A 442 2.97 -27.31 0.52
CA MET A 442 3.93 -26.30 0.92
C MET A 442 4.24 -26.37 2.42
N VAL A 443 3.23 -26.49 3.29
CA VAL A 443 3.42 -26.63 4.74
C VAL A 443 4.17 -27.94 5.07
N GLN A 444 3.83 -29.04 4.42
CA GLN A 444 4.46 -30.33 4.63
C GLN A 444 5.93 -30.35 4.12
N SER A 445 6.28 -29.55 3.11
CA SER A 445 7.63 -29.49 2.57
C SER A 445 8.68 -28.93 3.54
N GLY A 446 8.24 -28.33 4.64
CA GLY A 446 9.10 -27.82 5.71
C GLY A 446 9.41 -28.83 6.82
N GLN A 447 8.86 -30.06 6.74
CA GLN A 447 9.04 -31.13 7.74
C GLN A 447 10.41 -31.81 7.68
#